data_92509df15f7cd9ad744ad0571b807aa4
#
_entry.id   92509df15f7cd9ad744ad0571b807aa4
#
_cell.length_a   1.000
_cell.length_b   1.000
_cell.length_c   1.000
_cell.angle_alpha   90.00
_cell.angle_beta   90.00
_cell.angle_gamma   90.00
#
_symmetry.space_group_name_H-M   'P 1'
#
loop_
_entity.id
_entity.type
_entity.pdbx_description
1 polymer ?
#
loop_
_entity_poly.entity_id
_entity_poly.type
_entity_poly.pdbx_seq_one_letter_code
_entity_poly.pdbx_strand_id
1 'polypeptide(L)'
;MFAIPQPTPDELALPLFLSPAACGFPSPAQDYVEQTIDLNQLCIEHPAATFYVRASGDSMLQAGIHSGDLLVVDRAVTATQGAIVLACLDGEFTVKYLQTHPHPALVPANPDFPVIYLNQGQELEVFGVVTYVLHKTKLG
;
A
#
# COMPACT_ATOMS: atom_id res chain seq x y z
N MET A 1 -15.95 15.14 -11.11
CA MET A 1 -15.76 13.67 -11.07
C MET A 1 -17.02 12.99 -11.58
N PHE A 2 -16.87 12.07 -12.46
CA PHE A 2 -18.00 11.31 -12.97
C PHE A 2 -18.30 10.12 -12.06
N ALA A 3 -19.57 9.80 -11.90
CA ALA A 3 -19.97 8.61 -11.18
C ALA A 3 -19.99 7.41 -12.14
N ILE A 4 -19.22 6.39 -11.83
CA ILE A 4 -19.29 5.14 -12.54
C ILE A 4 -20.30 4.26 -11.82
N PRO A 5 -21.34 3.76 -12.50
CA PRO A 5 -22.22 2.80 -11.86
C PRO A 5 -21.42 1.60 -11.40
N GLN A 6 -21.51 1.30 -10.12
CA GLN A 6 -20.81 0.14 -9.58
C GLN A 6 -21.79 -1.01 -9.52
N PRO A 7 -21.58 -2.07 -10.29
CA PRO A 7 -22.35 -3.28 -10.07
C PRO A 7 -22.07 -3.79 -8.67
N THR A 8 -23.04 -4.43 -8.06
CA THR A 8 -22.79 -5.15 -6.81
C THR A 8 -21.70 -6.18 -7.10
N PRO A 9 -20.53 -6.07 -6.49
CA PRO A 9 -19.46 -7.01 -6.79
C PRO A 9 -19.86 -8.40 -6.31
N ASP A 10 -19.72 -9.39 -7.18
CA ASP A 10 -19.85 -10.78 -6.80
C ASP A 10 -18.67 -11.12 -5.88
N GLU A 11 -18.96 -11.87 -4.83
CA GLU A 11 -17.90 -12.41 -3.98
C GLU A 11 -17.06 -13.40 -4.78
N LEU A 12 -15.75 -13.27 -4.65
CA LEU A 12 -14.82 -14.25 -5.18
C LEU A 12 -13.94 -14.74 -4.05
N ALA A 13 -14.44 -15.76 -3.36
CA ALA A 13 -13.71 -16.39 -2.27
C ALA A 13 -12.89 -17.55 -2.82
N LEU A 14 -11.59 -17.51 -2.57
CA LEU A 14 -10.67 -18.54 -3.02
C LEU A 14 -10.04 -19.25 -1.83
N PRO A 15 -9.59 -20.51 -2.00
CA PRO A 15 -9.03 -21.28 -0.89
C PRO A 15 -7.77 -20.66 -0.32
N LEU A 16 -7.69 -20.65 1.01
CA LEU A 16 -6.47 -20.36 1.76
C LEU A 16 -6.05 -21.61 2.49
N PHE A 17 -4.85 -22.08 2.24
CA PHE A 17 -4.27 -23.18 3.01
C PHE A 17 -3.73 -22.62 4.31
N LEU A 18 -4.10 -23.26 5.43
CA LEU A 18 -3.69 -22.80 6.75
C LEU A 18 -2.28 -23.19 7.12
N SER A 19 -1.72 -24.21 6.46
CA SER A 19 -0.33 -24.60 6.69
C SER A 19 0.59 -23.65 5.91
N PRO A 20 1.42 -22.85 6.62
CA PRO A 20 2.29 -21.89 5.92
C PRO A 20 3.33 -22.59 5.04
N ALA A 21 3.58 -22.00 3.88
CA ALA A 21 4.69 -22.42 3.03
C ALA A 21 5.98 -21.74 3.52
N ALA A 22 7.01 -22.55 3.80
CA ALA A 22 8.29 -22.01 4.24
C ALA A 22 9.03 -21.35 3.07
N CYS A 23 9.55 -20.15 3.30
CA CYS A 23 10.36 -19.44 2.30
C CYS A 23 11.86 -19.75 2.45
N GLY A 24 12.25 -20.44 3.51
CA GLY A 24 13.60 -20.94 3.73
C GLY A 24 13.65 -22.44 3.50
N PHE A 25 13.96 -23.19 4.57
CA PHE A 25 13.94 -24.64 4.49
C PHE A 25 12.50 -25.15 4.47
N PRO A 26 12.20 -26.20 3.69
CA PRO A 26 10.87 -26.77 3.66
C PRO A 26 10.46 -27.28 5.02
N SER A 27 9.20 -27.03 5.38
CA SER A 27 8.58 -27.63 6.57
C SER A 27 7.83 -28.90 6.17
N PRO A 28 7.73 -29.90 7.06
CA PRO A 28 6.91 -31.07 6.79
C PRO A 28 5.48 -30.67 6.49
N ALA A 29 4.91 -31.29 5.46
CA ALA A 29 3.49 -31.09 5.18
C ALA A 29 2.67 -31.67 6.33
N GLN A 30 1.77 -30.88 6.89
CA GLN A 30 0.87 -31.30 7.91
C GLN A 30 -0.57 -31.27 7.38
N ASP A 31 -1.48 -31.86 8.14
CA ASP A 31 -2.89 -31.73 7.80
C ASP A 31 -3.25 -30.25 7.74
N TYR A 32 -3.83 -29.84 6.62
CA TYR A 32 -4.24 -28.46 6.44
C TYR A 32 -5.76 -28.36 6.43
N VAL A 33 -6.24 -27.27 6.95
CA VAL A 33 -7.64 -26.91 6.85
C VAL A 33 -7.74 -25.71 5.92
N GLU A 34 -8.58 -25.80 4.89
CA GLU A 34 -8.80 -24.68 4.00
C GLU A 34 -9.76 -23.69 4.63
N GLN A 35 -9.44 -22.44 4.47
CA GLN A 35 -10.39 -21.33 4.61
C GLN A 35 -10.57 -20.70 3.23
N THR A 36 -11.53 -19.81 3.11
CA THR A 36 -11.69 -19.02 1.89
C THR A 36 -11.41 -17.56 2.18
N ILE A 37 -10.78 -16.89 1.22
CA ILE A 37 -10.52 -15.46 1.28
C ILE A 37 -11.02 -14.79 0.02
N ASP A 38 -11.76 -13.72 0.19
CA ASP A 38 -12.02 -12.73 -0.86
C ASP A 38 -11.06 -11.56 -0.64
N LEU A 39 -10.16 -11.32 -1.59
CA LEU A 39 -9.16 -10.27 -1.45
C LEU A 39 -9.77 -8.88 -1.35
N ASN A 40 -10.90 -8.63 -1.99
CA ASN A 40 -11.57 -7.35 -1.84
C ASN A 40 -12.03 -7.13 -0.40
N GLN A 41 -12.62 -8.16 0.22
CA GLN A 41 -13.03 -8.06 1.61
C GLN A 41 -11.84 -7.93 2.57
N LEU A 42 -10.74 -8.63 2.26
CA LEU A 42 -9.55 -8.57 3.09
C LEU A 42 -8.87 -7.20 3.03
N CYS A 43 -8.70 -6.66 1.83
CA CYS A 43 -7.85 -5.49 1.60
C CYS A 43 -8.61 -4.17 1.65
N ILE A 44 -9.92 -4.18 1.46
CA ILE A 44 -10.72 -2.97 1.34
C ILE A 44 -11.71 -2.89 2.49
N GLU A 45 -11.31 -2.15 3.54
CA GLU A 45 -12.17 -1.94 4.71
C GLU A 45 -13.17 -0.80 4.50
N HIS A 46 -12.79 0.19 3.69
CA HIS A 46 -13.59 1.39 3.46
C HIS A 46 -13.78 1.61 1.96
N PRO A 47 -14.73 0.89 1.33
CA PRO A 47 -14.86 0.95 -0.13
C PRO A 47 -15.07 2.35 -0.69
N ALA A 48 -15.82 3.20 0.03
CA ALA A 48 -16.09 4.57 -0.42
C ALA A 48 -14.88 5.49 -0.33
N ALA A 49 -13.83 5.09 0.41
CA ALA A 49 -12.64 5.90 0.66
C ALA A 49 -11.36 5.24 0.12
N THR A 50 -11.49 4.15 -0.61
CA THR A 50 -10.33 3.38 -1.10
C THR A 50 -10.19 3.53 -2.60
N PHE A 51 -8.95 3.70 -3.04
CA PHE A 51 -8.60 3.75 -4.46
C PHE A 51 -7.24 3.10 -4.68
N TYR A 52 -6.89 2.90 -5.95
CA TYR A 52 -5.65 2.27 -6.33
C TYR A 52 -4.72 3.28 -7.00
N VAL A 53 -3.44 3.11 -6.77
CA VAL A 53 -2.38 3.91 -7.40
C VAL A 53 -1.27 2.98 -7.87
N ARG A 54 -0.74 3.24 -9.03
CA ARG A 54 0.43 2.52 -9.55
C ARG A 54 1.69 3.20 -9.07
N ALA A 55 2.59 2.45 -8.44
CA ALA A 55 3.86 2.97 -7.98
C ALA A 55 4.80 3.24 -9.16
N SER A 56 5.61 4.28 -9.05
CA SER A 56 6.65 4.60 -10.02
C SER A 56 7.93 4.98 -9.29
N GLY A 57 9.05 4.44 -9.77
CA GLY A 57 10.37 4.70 -9.19
C GLY A 57 10.74 3.79 -8.03
N ASP A 58 11.91 4.04 -7.47
CA ASP A 58 12.58 3.11 -6.56
C ASP A 58 12.73 3.64 -5.14
N SER A 59 12.10 4.76 -4.81
CA SER A 59 12.32 5.41 -3.51
C SER A 59 11.81 4.61 -2.32
N MET A 60 11.00 3.56 -2.56
CA MET A 60 10.41 2.75 -1.50
C MET A 60 10.78 1.27 -1.60
N LEU A 61 11.91 0.95 -2.24
CA LEU A 61 12.33 -0.44 -2.45
C LEU A 61 12.49 -1.23 -1.15
N GLN A 62 13.08 -0.62 -0.13
CA GLN A 62 13.29 -1.31 1.16
C GLN A 62 12.00 -1.48 1.97
N ALA A 63 10.93 -0.85 1.55
CA ALA A 63 9.59 -1.09 2.09
C ALA A 63 8.82 -2.15 1.29
N GLY A 64 9.46 -2.75 0.29
CA GLY A 64 8.84 -3.77 -0.54
C GLY A 64 7.96 -3.22 -1.65
N ILE A 65 8.14 -1.97 -2.03
CA ILE A 65 7.38 -1.34 -3.11
C ILE A 65 8.29 -1.16 -4.32
N HIS A 66 7.94 -1.83 -5.41
CA HIS A 66 8.67 -1.76 -6.67
C HIS A 66 7.91 -0.92 -7.68
N SER A 67 8.65 -0.32 -8.61
CA SER A 67 8.03 0.41 -9.72
C SER A 67 7.07 -0.52 -10.48
N GLY A 68 5.86 -0.05 -10.73
CA GLY A 68 4.80 -0.84 -11.36
C GLY A 68 3.86 -1.55 -10.40
N ASP A 69 4.17 -1.59 -9.11
CA ASP A 69 3.29 -2.20 -8.12
C ASP A 69 1.97 -1.46 -8.01
N LEU A 70 0.92 -2.20 -7.66
CA LEU A 70 -0.39 -1.62 -7.39
C LEU A 70 -0.54 -1.39 -5.90
N LEU A 71 -0.85 -0.17 -5.52
CA LEU A 71 -1.02 0.24 -4.14
C LEU A 71 -2.50 0.39 -3.82
N VAL A 72 -2.92 -0.17 -2.69
CA VAL A 72 -4.25 0.08 -2.13
C VAL A 72 -4.12 1.26 -1.17
N VAL A 73 -4.86 2.33 -1.44
CA VAL A 73 -4.80 3.57 -0.67
C VAL A 73 -6.15 3.83 -0.02
N ASP A 74 -6.15 3.98 1.29
CA ASP A 74 -7.35 4.19 2.09
C ASP A 74 -7.32 5.58 2.72
N ARG A 75 -8.27 6.42 2.33
CA ARG A 75 -8.37 7.80 2.83
C ARG A 75 -9.01 7.88 4.21
N ALA A 76 -9.70 6.85 4.65
CA ALA A 76 -10.36 6.82 5.95
C ALA A 76 -9.41 6.43 7.10
N VAL A 77 -8.23 5.89 6.77
CA VAL A 77 -7.22 5.55 7.77
C VAL A 77 -6.44 6.81 8.14
N THR A 78 -6.28 7.04 9.44
CA THR A 78 -5.49 8.17 9.93
C THR A 78 -4.01 7.94 9.66
N ALA A 79 -3.37 8.88 9.01
CA ALA A 79 -1.93 8.83 8.76
C ALA A 79 -1.17 9.21 10.03
N THR A 80 -0.44 8.25 10.59
CA THR A 80 0.35 8.43 11.80
C THR A 80 1.84 8.31 11.50
N GLN A 81 2.67 8.56 12.51
CA GLN A 81 4.12 8.40 12.40
C GLN A 81 4.47 7.02 11.83
N GLY A 82 5.27 6.99 10.77
CA GLY A 82 5.72 5.76 10.13
C GLY A 82 4.75 5.13 9.13
N ALA A 83 3.57 5.70 8.93
CA ALA A 83 2.65 5.22 7.91
C ALA A 83 3.23 5.47 6.51
N ILE A 84 2.98 4.55 5.59
CA ILE A 84 3.26 4.79 4.17
C ILE A 84 2.07 5.54 3.60
N VAL A 85 2.32 6.70 3.04
CA VAL A 85 1.27 7.58 2.56
C VAL A 85 1.44 7.91 1.08
N LEU A 86 0.32 8.12 0.41
CA LEU A 86 0.28 8.85 -0.85
C LEU A 86 0.07 10.32 -0.50
N ALA A 87 1.04 11.14 -0.85
CA ALA A 87 1.03 12.56 -0.54
C ALA A 87 1.19 13.39 -1.81
N CYS A 88 0.66 14.58 -1.76
CA CYS A 88 0.91 15.60 -2.77
C CYS A 88 1.70 16.73 -2.12
N LEU A 89 2.90 16.97 -2.62
CA LEU A 89 3.78 18.04 -2.14
C LEU A 89 4.00 19.01 -3.28
N ASP A 90 3.53 20.25 -3.10
CA ASP A 90 3.65 21.30 -4.10
C ASP A 90 3.16 20.85 -5.49
N GLY A 91 2.04 20.13 -5.53
CA GLY A 91 1.41 19.65 -6.75
C GLY A 91 1.95 18.34 -7.31
N GLU A 92 2.95 17.73 -6.69
CA GLU A 92 3.51 16.47 -7.14
C GLU A 92 3.16 15.33 -6.20
N PHE A 93 2.72 14.21 -6.75
CA PHE A 93 2.40 13.01 -5.96
C PHE A 93 3.65 12.19 -5.67
N THR A 94 3.70 11.67 -4.45
CA THR A 94 4.78 10.78 -4.02
C THR A 94 4.28 9.79 -2.98
N VAL A 95 4.95 8.65 -2.89
CA VAL A 95 4.70 7.63 -1.87
C VAL A 95 5.95 7.57 -0.98
N LYS A 96 5.76 7.80 0.31
CA LYS A 96 6.86 7.86 1.29
C LYS A 96 6.33 7.47 2.66
N TYR A 97 7.24 7.18 3.59
CA TYR A 97 6.88 7.17 5.00
C TYR A 97 6.58 8.60 5.46
N LEU A 98 5.54 8.73 6.28
CA LEU A 98 5.24 9.98 6.94
C LEU A 98 6.01 10.08 8.24
N GLN A 99 6.76 11.15 8.41
CA GLN A 99 7.33 11.54 9.69
C GLN A 99 6.59 12.77 10.19
N THR A 100 6.03 12.69 11.39
CA THR A 100 5.30 13.82 11.99
C THR A 100 6.15 14.57 12.99
N HIS A 101 7.07 13.87 13.64
CA HIS A 101 7.95 14.44 14.67
C HIS A 101 9.30 13.73 14.62
N PRO A 102 10.41 14.38 15.06
CA PRO A 102 10.48 15.72 15.62
C PRO A 102 10.20 16.85 14.62
N HIS A 103 10.40 16.59 13.33
CA HIS A 103 10.12 17.55 12.25
C HIS A 103 9.31 16.86 11.18
N PRO A 104 8.28 17.51 10.61
CA PRO A 104 7.51 16.92 9.50
C PRO A 104 8.42 16.62 8.32
N ALA A 105 8.30 15.42 7.81
CA ALA A 105 9.11 14.96 6.68
C ALA A 105 8.43 13.83 5.92
N LEU A 106 8.83 13.65 4.69
CA LEU A 106 8.54 12.47 3.89
C LEU A 106 9.83 11.69 3.73
N VAL A 107 9.83 10.45 4.23
CA VAL A 107 11.04 9.64 4.35
C VAL A 107 11.00 8.49 3.34
N PRO A 108 11.99 8.40 2.44
CA PRO A 108 12.08 7.27 1.53
C PRO A 108 12.53 6.00 2.24
N ALA A 109 12.24 4.86 1.61
CA ALA A 109 12.76 3.56 2.02
C ALA A 109 13.86 3.11 1.05
N ASN A 110 14.81 3.98 0.81
CA ASN A 110 15.95 3.74 -0.06
C ASN A 110 17.03 4.77 0.26
N PRO A 111 18.26 4.35 0.65
CA PRO A 111 19.30 5.31 1.04
C PRO A 111 19.80 6.18 -0.12
N ASP A 112 19.51 5.79 -1.37
CA ASP A 112 19.89 6.59 -2.54
C ASP A 112 18.98 7.81 -2.76
N PHE A 113 17.91 7.94 -1.98
CA PHE A 113 16.96 9.04 -2.08
C PHE A 113 17.00 9.88 -0.81
N PRO A 114 16.89 11.22 -0.93
CA PRO A 114 16.95 12.08 0.23
C PRO A 114 15.63 12.11 1.00
N VAL A 115 15.74 12.35 2.30
CA VAL A 115 14.59 12.72 3.14
C VAL A 115 14.11 14.10 2.70
N ILE A 116 12.80 14.24 2.55
CA ILE A 116 12.18 15.50 2.17
C ILE A 116 11.63 16.15 3.44
N TYR A 117 12.34 17.12 3.98
CA TYR A 117 11.87 17.90 5.12
C TYR A 117 10.92 18.98 4.63
N LEU A 118 9.80 19.13 5.34
CA LEU A 118 8.81 20.13 4.98
C LEU A 118 9.21 21.48 5.55
N ASN A 119 9.36 22.44 4.66
CA ASN A 119 9.67 23.81 5.04
C ASN A 119 8.38 24.60 5.23
N GLN A 120 8.50 25.70 5.98
CA GLN A 120 7.39 26.62 6.16
C GLN A 120 6.94 27.18 4.81
N GLY A 121 5.64 27.13 4.54
CA GLY A 121 5.06 27.59 3.28
C GLY A 121 4.91 26.50 2.22
N GLN A 122 5.43 25.30 2.44
CA GLN A 122 5.16 24.19 1.55
C GLN A 122 3.76 23.61 1.83
N GLU A 123 3.07 23.27 0.75
CA GLU A 123 1.76 22.63 0.85
C GLU A 123 1.92 21.12 0.74
N LEU A 124 1.60 20.45 1.83
CA LEU A 124 1.52 19.00 1.88
C LEU A 124 0.07 18.58 2.09
N GLU A 125 -0.42 17.73 1.21
CA GLU A 125 -1.70 17.07 1.40
C GLU A 125 -1.48 15.57 1.40
N VAL A 126 -1.97 14.89 2.46
CA VAL A 126 -1.96 13.44 2.53
C VAL A 126 -3.26 12.93 1.94
N PHE A 127 -3.17 12.20 0.83
CA PHE A 127 -4.35 11.66 0.15
C PHE A 127 -4.84 10.36 0.74
N GLY A 128 -3.99 9.64 1.43
CA GLY A 128 -4.39 8.41 2.10
C GLY A 128 -3.20 7.59 2.53
N VAL A 129 -3.50 6.52 3.25
CA VAL A 129 -2.51 5.57 3.73
C VAL A 129 -2.45 4.37 2.80
N VAL A 130 -1.26 3.98 2.42
CA VAL A 130 -1.04 2.74 1.65
C VAL A 130 -1.16 1.57 2.62
N THR A 131 -2.18 0.75 2.43
CA THR A 131 -2.49 -0.36 3.34
C THR A 131 -2.03 -1.71 2.81
N TYR A 132 -1.98 -1.85 1.50
CA TYR A 132 -1.53 -3.08 0.83
C TYR A 132 -0.78 -2.75 -0.45
N VAL A 133 0.12 -3.66 -0.81
CA VAL A 133 0.90 -3.58 -2.04
C VAL A 133 0.70 -4.89 -2.79
N LEU A 134 0.34 -4.80 -4.07
CA LEU A 134 0.30 -5.96 -4.95
C LEU A 134 1.46 -5.89 -5.92
N HIS A 135 2.34 -6.87 -5.83
CA HIS A 135 3.50 -7.01 -6.70
C HIS A 135 3.33 -8.21 -7.61
N LYS A 136 3.28 -7.95 -8.92
CA LYS A 136 3.21 -9.03 -9.89
C LYS A 136 4.61 -9.58 -10.15
N THR A 137 4.81 -10.86 -9.88
CA THR A 137 6.14 -11.49 -9.97
C THR A 137 6.49 -11.93 -11.38
N LYS A 138 5.50 -12.19 -12.23
CA LYS A 138 5.72 -12.63 -13.60
C LYS A 138 5.41 -11.51 -14.57
N LEU A 139 6.41 -11.09 -15.34
CA LEU A 139 6.25 -10.10 -16.40
C LEU A 139 5.62 -10.77 -17.64
N GLY A 140 4.71 -10.07 -18.25
CA GLY A 140 4.12 -10.51 -19.51
C GLY A 140 2.62 -10.52 -19.56
#